data_5ecfeb8be9093a657847df25b0945e78
#
_entry.id   5ecfeb8be9093a657847df25b0945e78
#
_cell.length_a   1.000
_cell.length_b   1.000
_cell.length_c   1.000
_cell.angle_alpha   90.00
_cell.angle_beta   90.00
_cell.angle_gamma   90.00
#
_symmetry.space_group_name_H-M   'P 1'
#
loop_
_entity.id
_entity.type
_entity.pdbx_description
1 polymer ?
#
loop_
_entity_poly.entity_id
_entity_poly.type
_entity_poly.pdbx_seq_one_letter_code
_entity_poly.pdbx_strand_id
1 'polypeptide(L)'
;SSKQTYRVTENASLVQESGRFAMYFLTQDIRMGDYWGCRGSQITIDNNLNADANFDTFSNAVSGVDNDATINNIINGTDSITIKSTAGSNVYLLDIPASTSADLKVTDDSNLQKFDIVLLSDCVDGDIFQITNDPSVGGSVGRDNIVHNLGLGTPGNSEKELRKVYGANAQIFKLNFSTYSIQNGANGKPSLFRSVNGGAAQELVENIENMQ
;
A
#
# COMPACT_ATOMS: atom_id res chain seq x y z
N SER A 1 14.16 -34.81 32.05
CA SER A 1 13.23 -34.64 33.17
C SER A 1 11.96 -33.89 32.69
N SER A 2 10.83 -34.12 33.36
CA SER A 2 9.52 -33.57 33.01
C SER A 2 9.52 -32.06 32.73
N LYS A 3 10.30 -31.28 33.49
CA LYS A 3 10.43 -29.81 33.25
C LYS A 3 11.10 -29.44 31.92
N GLN A 4 12.08 -30.23 31.46
CA GLN A 4 12.73 -29.99 30.17
C GLN A 4 11.79 -30.33 29.00
N THR A 5 11.07 -31.43 29.11
CA THR A 5 10.09 -31.82 28.09
C THR A 5 8.99 -30.77 27.99
N TYR A 6 8.46 -30.27 29.12
CA TYR A 6 7.47 -29.20 29.14
C TYR A 6 7.95 -27.93 28.43
N ARG A 7 9.17 -27.43 28.76
CA ARG A 7 9.76 -26.25 28.12
C ARG A 7 9.97 -26.44 26.62
N VAL A 8 10.41 -27.62 26.19
CA VAL A 8 10.60 -27.92 24.77
C VAL A 8 9.26 -27.89 24.02
N THR A 9 8.21 -28.48 24.62
CA THR A 9 6.88 -28.51 24.02
C THR A 9 6.27 -27.10 23.98
N GLU A 10 6.43 -26.32 25.03
CA GLU A 10 5.96 -24.93 25.10
C GLU A 10 6.65 -24.06 24.03
N ASN A 11 7.98 -24.15 23.95
CA ASN A 11 8.73 -23.41 22.93
C ASN A 11 8.36 -23.84 21.49
N ALA A 12 8.18 -25.13 21.25
CA ALA A 12 7.75 -25.62 19.94
C ALA A 12 6.35 -25.11 19.57
N SER A 13 5.44 -25.05 20.53
CA SER A 13 4.09 -24.48 20.33
C SER A 13 4.15 -23.00 19.99
N LEU A 14 4.98 -22.22 20.70
CA LEU A 14 5.18 -20.79 20.42
C LEU A 14 5.76 -20.54 19.03
N VAL A 15 6.78 -21.31 18.63
CA VAL A 15 7.37 -21.19 17.28
C VAL A 15 6.34 -21.50 16.19
N GLN A 16 5.54 -22.55 16.36
CA GLN A 16 4.49 -22.90 15.41
C GLN A 16 3.40 -21.82 15.33
N GLU A 17 3.01 -21.26 16.46
CA GLU A 17 2.02 -20.20 16.52
C GLU A 17 2.52 -18.92 15.86
N SER A 18 3.71 -18.47 16.20
CA SER A 18 4.36 -17.29 15.59
C SER A 18 4.52 -17.47 14.07
N GLY A 19 5.03 -18.63 13.63
CA GLY A 19 5.16 -18.92 12.20
C GLY A 19 3.81 -18.90 11.47
N ARG A 20 2.76 -19.45 12.07
CA ARG A 20 1.42 -19.43 11.48
C ARG A 20 0.86 -18.01 11.36
N PHE A 21 1.05 -17.16 12.38
CA PHE A 21 0.63 -15.76 12.31
C PHE A 21 1.43 -14.96 11.28
N ALA A 22 2.74 -15.13 11.21
CA ALA A 22 3.58 -14.50 10.19
C ALA A 22 3.11 -14.86 8.78
N MET A 23 2.90 -16.15 8.51
CA MET A 23 2.39 -16.63 7.24
C MET A 23 0.96 -16.17 6.94
N TYR A 24 0.13 -15.98 7.95
CA TYR A 24 -1.21 -15.44 7.78
C TYR A 24 -1.17 -14.02 7.21
N PHE A 25 -0.40 -13.11 7.82
CA PHE A 25 -0.27 -11.73 7.35
C PHE A 25 0.32 -11.66 5.93
N LEU A 26 1.45 -12.35 5.71
CA LEU A 26 2.09 -12.40 4.39
C LEU A 26 1.15 -12.96 3.31
N THR A 27 0.46 -14.06 3.60
CA THR A 27 -0.42 -14.69 2.63
C THR A 27 -1.62 -13.81 2.29
N GLN A 28 -2.18 -13.08 3.25
CA GLN A 28 -3.27 -12.14 3.00
C GLN A 28 -2.84 -11.04 2.03
N ASP A 29 -1.70 -10.39 2.29
CA ASP A 29 -1.23 -9.31 1.43
C ASP A 29 -0.75 -9.83 0.06
N ILE A 30 -0.03 -10.97 0.01
CA ILE A 30 0.42 -11.57 -1.26
C ILE A 30 -0.77 -11.92 -2.17
N ARG A 31 -1.87 -12.44 -1.61
CA ARG A 31 -3.09 -12.75 -2.39
C ARG A 31 -3.75 -11.52 -2.98
N MET A 32 -3.57 -10.37 -2.36
CA MET A 32 -4.06 -9.09 -2.87
C MET A 32 -3.05 -8.39 -3.77
N GLY A 33 -1.83 -8.88 -3.82
CA GLY A 33 -0.80 -8.37 -4.72
C GLY A 33 -1.27 -8.41 -6.18
N ASP A 34 -0.95 -7.37 -6.93
CA ASP A 34 -1.38 -7.17 -8.33
C ASP A 34 -2.91 -6.96 -8.53
N TYR A 35 -3.64 -6.74 -7.46
CA TYR A 35 -5.03 -6.34 -7.59
C TYR A 35 -5.14 -4.81 -7.77
N TRP A 36 -5.45 -4.37 -8.97
CA TRP A 36 -5.58 -2.98 -9.37
C TRP A 36 -7.06 -2.55 -9.57
N GLY A 37 -7.96 -3.18 -8.86
CA GLY A 37 -9.38 -2.86 -8.88
C GLY A 37 -10.17 -3.46 -10.06
N CYS A 38 -9.51 -3.95 -11.09
CA CYS A 38 -10.14 -4.50 -12.28
C CYS A 38 -9.84 -5.98 -12.45
N ARG A 39 -10.86 -6.79 -12.57
CA ARG A 39 -10.72 -8.23 -12.71
C ARG A 39 -10.37 -8.62 -14.16
N GLY A 40 -9.22 -9.27 -14.35
CA GLY A 40 -8.89 -9.92 -15.63
C GLY A 40 -8.43 -8.98 -16.75
N SER A 41 -8.20 -7.71 -16.48
CA SER A 41 -7.72 -6.73 -17.45
C SER A 41 -6.28 -6.33 -17.14
N GLN A 42 -5.44 -6.34 -18.18
CA GLN A 42 -4.18 -5.60 -18.11
C GLN A 42 -4.52 -4.13 -18.38
N ILE A 43 -4.45 -3.30 -17.35
CA ILE A 43 -4.64 -1.86 -17.47
C ILE A 43 -3.30 -1.20 -17.75
N THR A 44 -3.30 -0.17 -18.59
CA THR A 44 -2.13 0.70 -18.75
C THR A 44 -2.16 1.76 -17.67
N ILE A 45 -1.18 1.74 -16.77
CA ILE A 45 -1.11 2.66 -15.63
C ILE A 45 0.00 3.67 -15.88
N ASP A 46 -0.35 4.96 -15.82
CA ASP A 46 0.60 6.06 -15.76
C ASP A 46 0.85 6.45 -14.30
N ASN A 47 2.12 6.59 -13.95
CA ASN A 47 2.52 7.00 -12.61
C ASN A 47 2.87 8.49 -12.63
N ASN A 48 1.98 9.33 -12.11
CA ASN A 48 2.14 10.77 -12.05
C ASN A 48 2.82 11.26 -10.75
N LEU A 49 3.40 10.34 -9.97
CA LEU A 49 4.14 10.69 -8.76
C LEU A 49 5.57 11.13 -9.11
N ASN A 50 6.15 11.96 -8.26
CA ASN A 50 7.60 12.19 -8.30
C ASN A 50 8.34 10.88 -8.03
N ALA A 51 9.53 10.75 -8.63
CA ALA A 51 10.39 9.59 -8.43
C ALA A 51 10.67 9.37 -6.93
N ASP A 52 10.32 8.20 -6.45
CA ASP A 52 10.57 7.74 -5.09
C ASP A 52 10.75 6.23 -5.14
N ALA A 53 11.77 5.71 -4.49
CA ALA A 53 12.12 4.28 -4.54
C ALA A 53 10.95 3.36 -4.12
N ASN A 54 10.03 3.84 -3.28
CA ASN A 54 8.88 3.08 -2.83
C ASN A 54 7.75 3.04 -3.88
N PHE A 55 7.72 4.03 -4.80
CA PHE A 55 6.61 4.24 -5.74
C PHE A 55 7.03 4.15 -7.21
N ASP A 56 8.30 3.79 -7.48
CA ASP A 56 8.88 3.88 -8.81
C ASP A 56 8.39 2.80 -9.79
N THR A 57 7.94 1.65 -9.29
CA THR A 57 7.53 0.55 -10.14
C THR A 57 6.21 -0.07 -9.70
N PHE A 58 5.18 0.15 -10.51
CA PHE A 58 3.90 -0.56 -10.38
C PHE A 58 3.86 -1.86 -11.21
N SER A 59 4.90 -2.12 -12.00
CA SER A 59 5.02 -3.34 -12.82
C SER A 59 5.26 -4.61 -12.00
N ASN A 60 5.77 -4.49 -10.77
CA ASN A 60 6.04 -5.61 -9.87
C ASN A 60 5.21 -5.44 -8.60
N ALA A 61 4.06 -6.10 -8.57
CA ALA A 61 3.18 -6.08 -7.40
C ALA A 61 3.78 -6.73 -6.16
N VAL A 62 4.69 -7.67 -6.35
CA VAL A 62 5.47 -8.29 -5.28
C VAL A 62 6.95 -8.19 -5.65
N SER A 63 7.74 -7.61 -4.78
CA SER A 63 9.18 -7.47 -4.94
C SER A 63 9.89 -7.82 -3.64
N GLY A 64 11.05 -8.48 -3.73
CA GLY A 64 11.91 -8.77 -2.60
C GLY A 64 13.27 -8.11 -2.77
N VAL A 65 13.91 -7.82 -1.65
CA VAL A 65 15.30 -7.37 -1.59
C VAL A 65 16.07 -8.33 -0.68
N ASP A 66 17.05 -9.00 -1.26
CA ASP A 66 17.95 -9.92 -0.56
C ASP A 66 18.92 -9.11 0.31
N ASN A 67 19.07 -9.49 1.57
CA ASN A 67 19.91 -8.83 2.56
C ASN A 67 19.68 -7.32 2.59
N ASP A 68 18.44 -6.88 2.72
CA ASP A 68 18.05 -5.48 2.61
C ASP A 68 18.69 -4.62 3.72
N ALA A 69 19.62 -3.75 3.34
CA ALA A 69 20.28 -2.80 4.24
C ALA A 69 19.64 -1.40 4.16
N THR A 70 18.60 -1.20 3.36
CA THR A 70 17.97 0.12 3.15
C THR A 70 16.94 0.46 4.21
N ILE A 71 16.37 -0.55 4.86
CA ILE A 71 15.37 -0.38 5.91
C ILE A 71 16.09 -0.12 7.25
N ASN A 72 15.70 0.96 7.93
CA ASN A 72 16.22 1.27 9.26
C ASN A 72 15.86 0.17 10.27
N ASN A 73 16.82 -0.23 11.10
CA ASN A 73 16.68 -1.25 12.15
C ASN A 73 16.41 -2.69 11.64
N ILE A 74 16.53 -2.95 10.35
CA ILE A 74 16.47 -4.33 9.84
C ILE A 74 17.62 -5.16 10.42
N ILE A 75 17.38 -6.41 10.67
CA ILE A 75 18.43 -7.33 11.12
C ILE A 75 19.28 -7.75 9.92
N ASN A 76 20.59 -7.57 10.03
CA ASN A 76 21.53 -7.92 8.95
C ASN A 76 21.37 -9.37 8.51
N GLY A 77 21.36 -9.58 7.20
CA GLY A 77 21.25 -10.90 6.59
C GLY A 77 19.82 -11.42 6.50
N THR A 78 18.83 -10.55 6.74
CA THR A 78 17.44 -10.87 6.47
C THR A 78 16.93 -10.09 5.26
N ASP A 79 15.94 -10.64 4.56
CA ASP A 79 15.35 -10.06 3.37
C ASP A 79 14.17 -9.15 3.74
N SER A 80 13.74 -8.37 2.78
CA SER A 80 12.46 -7.68 2.83
C SER A 80 11.57 -8.07 1.66
N ILE A 81 10.26 -7.97 1.85
CA ILE A 81 9.27 -8.16 0.79
C ILE A 81 8.30 -6.98 0.79
N THR A 82 8.10 -6.38 -0.38
CA THR A 82 7.12 -5.33 -0.61
C THR A 82 6.00 -5.85 -1.50
N ILE A 83 4.77 -5.67 -1.02
CA ILE A 83 3.56 -6.10 -1.70
C ILE A 83 2.73 -4.86 -1.99
N LYS A 84 2.38 -4.66 -3.26
CA LYS A 84 1.61 -3.53 -3.77
C LYS A 84 0.24 -4.00 -4.21
N SER A 85 -0.80 -3.31 -3.76
CA SER A 85 -2.18 -3.62 -4.08
C SER A 85 -3.05 -2.37 -3.95
N THR A 86 -4.30 -2.47 -4.38
CA THR A 86 -5.32 -1.48 -4.06
C THR A 86 -6.22 -2.00 -2.95
N ALA A 87 -6.62 -1.12 -2.04
CA ALA A 87 -7.75 -1.39 -1.17
C ALA A 87 -9.05 -1.37 -1.99
N GLY A 88 -10.01 -2.20 -1.61
CA GLY A 88 -11.35 -2.13 -2.19
C GLY A 88 -11.92 -0.70 -2.06
N SER A 89 -12.58 -0.23 -3.12
CA SER A 89 -13.14 1.11 -3.15
C SER A 89 -14.59 1.09 -3.63
N ASN A 90 -15.41 1.91 -3.00
CA ASN A 90 -16.74 2.29 -3.48
C ASN A 90 -16.77 3.76 -3.95
N VAL A 91 -15.60 4.31 -4.29
CA VAL A 91 -15.46 5.70 -4.74
C VAL A 91 -15.49 5.73 -6.26
N TYR A 92 -16.47 6.45 -6.80
CA TYR A 92 -16.71 6.59 -8.23
C TYR A 92 -16.65 8.04 -8.66
N LEU A 93 -16.15 8.28 -9.86
CA LEU A 93 -16.23 9.57 -10.51
C LEU A 93 -17.69 9.86 -10.88
N LEU A 94 -18.23 10.98 -10.41
CA LEU A 94 -19.64 11.35 -10.62
C LEU A 94 -19.86 12.13 -11.91
N ASP A 95 -18.89 12.98 -12.25
CA ASP A 95 -18.95 13.86 -13.44
C ASP A 95 -17.73 13.59 -14.34
N ILE A 96 -17.89 13.84 -15.62
CA ILE A 96 -16.76 13.86 -16.56
C ILE A 96 -15.97 15.15 -16.32
N PRO A 97 -14.67 15.09 -15.96
CA PRO A 97 -13.88 16.28 -15.74
C PRO A 97 -13.78 17.13 -17.02
N ALA A 98 -13.71 18.46 -16.85
CA ALA A 98 -13.63 19.38 -17.98
C ALA A 98 -12.31 19.27 -18.77
N SER A 99 -11.24 18.77 -18.14
CA SER A 99 -9.93 18.52 -18.74
C SER A 99 -9.19 17.47 -17.95
N THR A 100 -8.03 17.02 -18.46
CA THR A 100 -7.15 16.07 -17.76
C THR A 100 -6.54 16.62 -16.47
N SER A 101 -6.49 17.93 -16.30
CA SER A 101 -5.97 18.58 -15.09
C SER A 101 -7.05 19.15 -14.17
N ALA A 102 -8.33 18.89 -14.47
CA ALA A 102 -9.45 19.37 -13.66
C ALA A 102 -9.60 18.55 -12.37
N ASP A 103 -10.19 19.18 -11.35
CA ASP A 103 -10.56 18.48 -10.13
C ASP A 103 -11.59 17.38 -10.42
N LEU A 104 -11.53 16.32 -9.63
CA LEU A 104 -12.39 15.16 -9.76
C LEU A 104 -13.52 15.22 -8.74
N LYS A 105 -14.76 15.13 -9.21
CA LYS A 105 -15.95 15.04 -8.35
C LYS A 105 -16.31 13.57 -8.17
N VAL A 106 -16.26 13.11 -6.94
CA VAL A 106 -16.47 11.71 -6.60
C VAL A 106 -17.61 11.52 -5.61
N THR A 107 -18.03 10.29 -5.40
CA THR A 107 -19.03 9.94 -4.38
C THR A 107 -18.57 10.48 -3.02
N ASP A 108 -19.52 10.94 -2.20
CA ASP A 108 -19.28 11.38 -0.83
C ASP A 108 -18.90 10.21 0.08
N ASP A 109 -18.50 10.55 1.29
CA ASP A 109 -18.02 9.57 2.29
C ASP A 109 -16.91 8.65 1.73
N SER A 110 -16.05 9.18 0.86
CA SER A 110 -14.98 8.44 0.19
C SER A 110 -13.95 7.85 1.15
N ASN A 111 -13.86 8.37 2.39
CA ASN A 111 -12.80 8.09 3.36
C ASN A 111 -11.38 8.36 2.84
N LEU A 112 -11.27 9.07 1.73
CA LEU A 112 -10.00 9.53 1.19
C LEU A 112 -9.52 10.77 1.95
N GLN A 113 -8.22 10.86 2.15
CA GLN A 113 -7.59 11.92 2.90
C GLN A 113 -6.55 12.64 2.04
N LYS A 114 -6.23 13.87 2.44
CA LYS A 114 -5.09 14.58 1.88
C LYS A 114 -3.82 13.73 2.02
N PHE A 115 -3.06 13.66 0.95
CA PHE A 115 -1.83 12.87 0.77
C PHE A 115 -2.02 11.35 0.59
N ASP A 116 -3.24 10.86 0.53
CA ASP A 116 -3.46 9.51 0.05
C ASP A 116 -2.97 9.37 -1.40
N ILE A 117 -2.33 8.24 -1.68
CA ILE A 117 -1.95 7.86 -3.04
C ILE A 117 -3.06 6.96 -3.57
N VAL A 118 -3.56 7.30 -4.73
CA VAL A 118 -4.72 6.64 -5.34
C VAL A 118 -4.49 6.28 -6.78
N LEU A 119 -5.20 5.26 -7.25
CA LEU A 119 -5.35 4.88 -8.64
C LEU A 119 -6.76 5.28 -9.10
N LEU A 120 -6.85 6.13 -10.10
CA LEU A 120 -8.08 6.35 -10.88
C LEU A 120 -8.05 5.41 -12.08
N SER A 121 -9.09 4.61 -12.28
CA SER A 121 -9.13 3.64 -13.39
C SER A 121 -10.54 3.42 -13.93
N ASP A 122 -10.63 3.21 -15.23
CA ASP A 122 -11.83 2.73 -15.93
C ASP A 122 -11.69 1.30 -16.46
N CYS A 123 -10.73 0.55 -15.95
CA CYS A 123 -10.38 -0.82 -16.35
C CYS A 123 -9.75 -0.97 -17.75
N VAL A 124 -9.47 0.11 -18.44
CA VAL A 124 -8.68 0.16 -19.68
C VAL A 124 -7.38 0.89 -19.41
N ASP A 125 -7.49 2.06 -18.78
CA ASP A 125 -6.38 2.90 -18.39
C ASP A 125 -6.49 3.26 -16.90
N GLY A 126 -5.38 3.69 -16.33
CA GLY A 126 -5.32 4.20 -14.97
C GLY A 126 -4.23 5.23 -14.78
N ASP A 127 -4.45 6.14 -13.84
CA ASP A 127 -3.48 7.12 -13.38
C ASP A 127 -3.29 7.01 -11.89
N ILE A 128 -2.03 6.97 -11.44
CA ILE A 128 -1.65 7.03 -10.04
C ILE A 128 -1.21 8.45 -9.73
N PHE A 129 -1.79 9.01 -8.67
CA PHE A 129 -1.45 10.34 -8.20
C PHE A 129 -1.67 10.47 -6.69
N GLN A 130 -1.14 11.53 -6.10
CA GLN A 130 -1.35 11.88 -4.69
C GLN A 130 -2.41 12.98 -4.57
N ILE A 131 -3.36 12.79 -3.66
CA ILE A 131 -4.40 13.78 -3.34
C ILE A 131 -3.75 14.96 -2.60
N THR A 132 -4.04 16.19 -3.04
CA THR A 132 -3.37 17.39 -2.50
C THR A 132 -4.27 18.29 -1.66
N ASN A 133 -5.54 17.96 -1.52
CA ASN A 133 -6.52 18.66 -0.66
C ASN A 133 -7.15 17.68 0.34
N ASP A 134 -7.99 18.18 1.21
CA ASP A 134 -8.95 17.37 1.95
C ASP A 134 -10.20 17.18 1.09
N PRO A 135 -10.55 15.96 0.64
CA PRO A 135 -11.65 15.76 -0.31
C PRO A 135 -13.02 16.18 0.22
N SER A 136 -13.24 16.08 1.53
CA SER A 136 -14.50 16.47 2.19
C SER A 136 -14.67 17.99 2.28
N VAL A 137 -13.56 18.73 2.19
CA VAL A 137 -13.55 20.20 2.24
C VAL A 137 -13.56 20.77 0.82
N GLY A 138 -14.62 21.44 0.43
CA GLY A 138 -14.79 22.00 -0.92
C GLY A 138 -15.59 21.10 -1.86
N GLY A 139 -16.08 19.97 -1.36
CA GLY A 139 -17.16 19.22 -1.96
C GLY A 139 -18.49 19.98 -1.84
N SER A 140 -19.53 19.48 -2.46
CA SER A 140 -20.91 19.90 -2.26
C SER A 140 -21.71 18.74 -1.70
N VAL A 141 -22.93 18.99 -1.26
CA VAL A 141 -23.79 17.93 -0.71
C VAL A 141 -23.82 16.73 -1.67
N GLY A 142 -23.46 15.54 -1.16
CA GLY A 142 -23.45 14.29 -1.90
C GLY A 142 -22.22 14.06 -2.79
N ARG A 143 -21.14 14.84 -2.62
CA ARG A 143 -19.89 14.63 -3.38
C ARG A 143 -18.65 15.20 -2.70
N ASP A 144 -17.58 14.45 -2.74
CA ASP A 144 -16.24 14.88 -2.40
C ASP A 144 -15.52 15.49 -3.62
N ASN A 145 -14.51 16.32 -3.37
CA ASN A 145 -13.69 16.95 -4.41
C ASN A 145 -12.23 16.54 -4.25
N ILE A 146 -11.65 15.91 -5.27
CA ILE A 146 -10.25 15.49 -5.28
C ILE A 146 -9.45 16.42 -6.18
N VAL A 147 -8.35 16.94 -5.63
CA VAL A 147 -7.39 17.79 -6.32
C VAL A 147 -6.04 17.06 -6.36
N HIS A 148 -5.34 17.14 -7.50
CA HIS A 148 -4.06 16.49 -7.75
C HIS A 148 -3.00 17.48 -8.28
N ASN A 149 -2.76 18.56 -7.53
CA ASN A 149 -1.81 19.60 -7.90
C ASN A 149 -0.35 19.15 -7.74
N LEU A 150 0.55 19.86 -8.43
CA LEU A 150 2.00 19.68 -8.30
C LEU A 150 2.54 20.21 -6.96
N GLY A 151 3.71 19.73 -6.54
CA GLY A 151 4.55 20.35 -5.52
C GLY A 151 4.04 20.24 -4.08
N LEU A 152 3.05 19.40 -3.81
CA LEU A 152 2.51 19.16 -2.48
C LEU A 152 2.60 17.68 -2.12
N GLY A 153 2.97 17.41 -0.85
CA GLY A 153 3.07 16.03 -0.33
C GLY A 153 4.41 15.36 -0.60
N THR A 154 4.52 14.13 -0.17
CA THR A 154 5.65 13.24 -0.39
C THR A 154 5.08 11.88 -0.79
N PRO A 155 5.41 11.33 -1.97
CA PRO A 155 6.35 11.86 -2.97
C PRO A 155 5.87 13.11 -3.72
N GLY A 156 4.57 13.46 -3.67
CA GLY A 156 3.98 14.53 -4.47
C GLY A 156 3.76 14.13 -5.92
N ASN A 157 3.11 14.98 -6.68
CA ASN A 157 2.85 14.75 -8.11
C ASN A 157 3.91 15.42 -8.98
N SER A 158 4.43 14.70 -9.97
CA SER A 158 5.33 15.22 -11.04
C SER A 158 4.53 15.86 -12.17
N GLU A 159 3.31 15.37 -12.39
CA GLU A 159 2.41 15.86 -13.43
C GLU A 159 1.01 16.09 -12.84
N LYS A 160 0.31 17.08 -13.40
CA LYS A 160 -1.09 17.36 -13.05
C LYS A 160 -2.06 16.74 -14.06
N GLU A 161 -1.61 16.60 -15.28
CA GLU A 161 -2.40 16.06 -16.38
C GLU A 161 -2.54 14.56 -16.21
N LEU A 162 -3.78 14.08 -16.15
CA LEU A 162 -4.10 12.66 -16.27
C LEU A 162 -3.96 12.22 -17.72
N ARG A 163 -3.71 10.95 -17.95
CA ARG A 163 -3.56 10.34 -19.29
C ARG A 163 -4.71 10.68 -20.23
N LYS A 164 -5.91 10.75 -19.69
CA LYS A 164 -7.13 11.10 -20.43
C LYS A 164 -8.19 11.74 -19.53
N VAL A 165 -9.25 12.24 -20.13
CA VAL A 165 -10.48 12.59 -19.44
C VAL A 165 -11.26 11.31 -19.18
N TYR A 166 -11.38 10.90 -17.90
CA TYR A 166 -12.11 9.71 -17.52
C TYR A 166 -13.62 9.95 -17.55
N GLY A 167 -14.36 8.91 -17.95
CA GLY A 167 -15.83 8.94 -17.94
C GLY A 167 -16.39 8.82 -16.51
N ALA A 168 -17.65 9.21 -16.35
CA ALA A 168 -18.39 8.95 -15.12
C ALA A 168 -18.37 7.44 -14.82
N ASN A 169 -18.35 7.07 -13.55
CA ASN A 169 -18.19 5.71 -13.02
C ASN A 169 -16.77 5.12 -13.12
N ALA A 170 -15.76 5.85 -13.59
CA ALA A 170 -14.38 5.45 -13.31
C ALA A 170 -14.17 5.37 -11.78
N GLN A 171 -13.40 4.41 -11.33
CA GLN A 171 -13.22 4.14 -9.90
C GLN A 171 -11.90 4.72 -9.37
N ILE A 172 -11.93 5.14 -8.13
CA ILE A 172 -10.73 5.55 -7.39
C ILE A 172 -10.44 4.53 -6.31
N PHE A 173 -9.23 4.00 -6.33
CA PHE A 173 -8.75 3.02 -5.37
C PHE A 173 -7.61 3.61 -4.56
N LYS A 174 -7.64 3.45 -3.24
CA LYS A 174 -6.50 3.78 -2.40
C LYS A 174 -5.42 2.73 -2.57
N LEU A 175 -4.18 3.16 -2.79
CA LEU A 175 -3.04 2.27 -2.91
C LEU A 175 -2.51 1.87 -1.54
N ASN A 176 -2.15 0.60 -1.40
CA ASN A 176 -1.50 0.02 -0.25
C ASN A 176 -0.17 -0.61 -0.67
N PHE A 177 0.91 -0.16 -0.04
CA PHE A 177 2.23 -0.77 -0.12
C PHE A 177 2.58 -1.31 1.26
N SER A 178 2.61 -2.62 1.39
CA SER A 178 3.02 -3.30 2.63
C SER A 178 4.44 -3.80 2.46
N THR A 179 5.38 -3.28 3.25
CA THR A 179 6.76 -3.78 3.31
C THR A 179 6.96 -4.55 4.59
N TYR A 180 7.34 -5.81 4.47
CA TYR A 180 7.67 -6.70 5.58
C TYR A 180 9.16 -6.83 5.73
N SER A 181 9.63 -6.82 6.97
CA SER A 181 11.05 -6.95 7.32
C SER A 181 11.20 -7.55 8.72
N ILE A 182 12.39 -8.07 9.02
CA ILE A 182 12.74 -8.54 10.37
C ILE A 182 13.53 -7.46 11.09
N GLN A 183 12.99 -7.00 12.21
CA GLN A 183 13.61 -5.96 13.04
C GLN A 183 13.65 -6.41 14.51
N ASN A 184 14.39 -5.68 15.35
CA ASN A 184 14.36 -5.93 16.78
C ASN A 184 13.03 -5.45 17.36
N GLY A 185 12.27 -6.35 17.94
CA GLY A 185 11.01 -6.08 18.61
C GLY A 185 11.18 -5.36 19.96
N ALA A 186 10.07 -5.01 20.59
CA ALA A 186 10.05 -4.32 21.88
C ALA A 186 10.72 -5.13 23.01
N ASN A 187 10.76 -6.45 22.89
CA ASN A 187 11.44 -7.37 23.82
C ASN A 187 12.94 -7.57 23.51
N GLY A 188 13.49 -6.86 22.49
CA GLY A 188 14.86 -6.98 22.02
C GLY A 188 15.15 -8.24 21.22
N LYS A 189 14.13 -9.00 20.83
CA LYS A 189 14.26 -10.20 19.96
C LYS A 189 13.83 -9.90 18.53
N PRO A 190 14.32 -10.68 17.55
CA PRO A 190 13.87 -10.58 16.18
C PRO A 190 12.35 -10.77 16.07
N SER A 191 11.71 -9.92 15.31
CA SER A 191 10.25 -9.93 15.10
C SER A 191 9.91 -9.52 13.67
N LEU A 192 8.78 -10.00 13.16
CA LEU A 192 8.23 -9.57 11.88
C LEU A 192 7.56 -8.20 12.04
N PHE A 193 7.99 -7.24 11.24
CA PHE A 193 7.42 -5.92 11.14
C PHE A 193 6.75 -5.69 9.80
N ARG A 194 5.75 -4.81 9.78
CA ARG A 194 5.13 -4.29 8.57
C ARG A 194 5.11 -2.76 8.60
N SER A 195 5.56 -2.15 7.51
CA SER A 195 5.35 -0.74 7.19
C SER A 195 4.31 -0.63 6.09
N VAL A 196 3.39 0.32 6.18
CA VAL A 196 2.38 0.60 5.16
C VAL A 196 2.63 1.99 4.59
N ASN A 197 2.73 2.09 3.26
CA ASN A 197 2.94 3.33 2.51
C ASN A 197 4.14 4.16 3.01
N GLY A 198 5.24 3.49 3.38
CA GLY A 198 6.44 4.15 3.91
C GLY A 198 6.28 4.72 5.32
N GLY A 199 5.18 4.47 6.00
CA GLY A 199 4.95 4.87 7.39
C GLY A 199 5.82 4.09 8.38
N ALA A 200 5.65 4.39 9.67
CA ALA A 200 6.38 3.71 10.73
C ALA A 200 6.09 2.19 10.73
N ALA A 201 7.15 1.39 10.84
CA ALA A 201 7.02 -0.05 10.93
C ALA A 201 6.35 -0.46 12.24
N GLN A 202 5.41 -1.38 12.16
CA GLN A 202 4.67 -1.93 13.30
C GLN A 202 5.06 -3.39 13.51
N GLU A 203 5.36 -3.76 14.76
CA GLU A 203 5.61 -5.14 15.15
C GLU A 203 4.33 -5.96 15.02
N LEU A 204 4.37 -7.04 14.24
CA LEU A 204 3.23 -7.93 14.04
C LEU A 204 3.36 -9.25 14.79
N VAL A 205 4.54 -9.88 14.71
CA VAL A 205 4.77 -11.22 15.27
C VAL A 205 6.17 -11.29 15.87
N GLU A 206 6.23 -11.63 17.14
CA GLU A 206 7.48 -11.85 17.87
C GLU A 206 8.14 -13.17 17.51
N ASN A 207 9.45 -13.26 17.78
CA ASN A 207 10.26 -14.47 17.62
C ASN A 207 10.29 -15.02 16.19
N ILE A 208 10.35 -14.15 15.21
CA ILE A 208 10.64 -14.46 13.82
C ILE A 208 12.08 -14.01 13.54
N GLU A 209 12.99 -14.98 13.45
CA GLU A 209 14.44 -14.73 13.39
C GLU A 209 14.90 -14.35 11.99
N ASN A 210 14.26 -14.88 10.96
CA ASN A 210 14.69 -14.69 9.57
C ASN A 210 13.53 -14.80 8.59
N MET A 211 13.67 -14.09 7.48
CA MET A 211 12.86 -14.18 6.27
C MET A 211 13.82 -14.16 5.07
N GLN A 212 13.68 -15.14 4.17
CA GLN A 212 14.48 -15.30 2.94
C GLN A 212 13.63 -15.84 1.79
#